data_1d614c3790697fdbc9b0746bc55b8a54
#
_entry.id   1d614c3790697fdbc9b0746bc55b8a54
#
_cell.length_a   1.000
_cell.length_b   1.000
_cell.length_c   1.000
_cell.angle_alpha   90.00
_cell.angle_beta   90.00
_cell.angle_gamma   90.00
#
_symmetry.space_group_name_H-M   'P 1'
#
loop_
_entity.id
_entity.type
_entity.pdbx_description
1 polymer ?
#
loop_
_entity_poly.entity_id
_entity_poly.type
_entity_poly.pdbx_seq_one_letter_code
_entity_poly.pdbx_strand_id
1 'polypeptide(L)'
;MEQLYHPNIILLKDFYYTETKAPDSSLMQRYLCLVMPYIPYNLYSSIREASRHNNGFGLSEPYIKLYSYQLLRALGYMHSLGICHRDLKPQNVLVDPETNAVRLCDLGSAKRLHPGEVSVAYICSRFYRAPELMLGSCDYTCAIDLWSIGCVIAEMALGKPFFAGSTSVEQFVKIIQILGSPTKQQIESMNPEYSNFNFPEYKKVDLRQLFKKNPDLPDSFYELLSNLFKYDPSSRIHPFDALALPFFDELRDEHYRLPHGKIPPPIYNFSEHELNQMSQETKYKVIPKWLLKAKNKY
;
A
#
# COMPACT_ATOMS: atom_id res chain seq x y z
N MET A 1 -15.02 9.96 -3.32
CA MET A 1 -15.38 8.57 -3.73
C MET A 1 -16.05 8.52 -5.09
N GLU A 2 -16.99 9.39 -5.41
CA GLU A 2 -17.69 9.41 -6.71
C GLU A 2 -16.76 9.48 -7.95
N GLN A 3 -15.56 10.05 -7.79
CA GLN A 3 -14.57 10.18 -8.87
C GLN A 3 -13.65 8.95 -9.00
N LEU A 4 -13.77 7.96 -8.10
CA LEU A 4 -12.91 6.78 -8.07
C LEU A 4 -13.66 5.56 -8.59
N TYR A 5 -13.33 5.13 -9.78
CA TYR A 5 -13.88 3.93 -10.40
C TYR A 5 -12.75 2.99 -10.81
N HIS A 6 -12.43 2.01 -9.96
CA HIS A 6 -11.33 1.09 -10.17
C HIS A 6 -11.62 -0.28 -9.52
N PRO A 7 -11.23 -1.42 -10.13
CA PRO A 7 -11.54 -2.77 -9.62
C PRO A 7 -10.97 -3.03 -8.22
N ASN A 8 -9.87 -2.37 -7.85
CA ASN A 8 -9.20 -2.55 -6.56
C ASN A 8 -9.44 -1.38 -5.57
N ILE A 9 -10.48 -0.58 -5.79
CA ILE A 9 -10.98 0.43 -4.85
C ILE A 9 -12.44 0.13 -4.57
N ILE A 10 -12.88 0.33 -3.33
CA ILE A 10 -14.28 0.11 -2.96
C ILE A 10 -15.19 1.09 -3.72
N LEU A 11 -16.20 0.55 -4.40
CA LEU A 11 -17.15 1.35 -5.18
C LEU A 11 -18.15 2.02 -4.24
N LEU A 12 -18.35 3.33 -4.39
CA LEU A 12 -19.52 4.00 -3.82
C LEU A 12 -20.72 3.69 -4.70
N LYS A 13 -21.72 2.97 -4.17
CA LYS A 13 -22.97 2.66 -4.87
C LYS A 13 -23.98 3.80 -4.78
N ASP A 14 -24.08 4.40 -3.58
CA ASP A 14 -25.03 5.46 -3.27
C ASP A 14 -24.62 6.19 -2.00
N PHE A 15 -25.20 7.34 -1.72
CA PHE A 15 -25.09 8.03 -0.44
C PHE A 15 -26.35 8.81 -0.12
N TYR A 16 -26.64 8.98 1.17
CA TYR A 16 -27.76 9.78 1.65
C TYR A 16 -27.46 10.40 3.01
N TYR A 17 -28.22 11.41 3.36
CA TYR A 17 -28.14 12.04 4.68
C TYR A 17 -29.29 11.55 5.56
N THR A 18 -29.00 11.32 6.82
CA THR A 18 -29.99 11.05 7.87
C THR A 18 -29.76 11.98 9.04
N GLU A 19 -30.82 12.27 9.80
CA GLU A 19 -30.77 13.11 10.98
C GLU A 19 -31.29 12.30 12.17
N THR A 20 -30.53 12.30 13.25
CA THR A 20 -30.92 11.67 14.52
C THR A 20 -30.67 12.63 15.67
N LYS A 21 -31.44 12.50 16.75
CA LYS A 21 -31.16 13.23 18.01
C LYS A 21 -29.90 12.64 18.63
N ALA A 22 -28.97 13.51 19.05
CA ALA A 22 -27.84 13.07 19.88
C ALA A 22 -28.35 12.46 21.18
N PRO A 23 -27.76 11.37 21.70
CA PRO A 23 -28.24 10.65 22.87
C PRO A 23 -28.46 11.53 24.11
N ASP A 24 -27.64 12.55 24.31
CA ASP A 24 -27.62 13.39 25.49
C ASP A 24 -27.95 14.88 25.23
N SER A 25 -28.52 15.21 24.05
CA SER A 25 -28.83 16.60 23.73
C SER A 25 -30.11 16.73 22.88
N SER A 26 -30.71 17.91 22.90
CA SER A 26 -31.82 18.27 22.01
C SER A 26 -31.37 18.58 20.57
N LEU A 27 -30.07 18.55 20.31
CA LEU A 27 -29.49 18.90 19.01
C LEU A 27 -29.68 17.73 18.02
N MET A 28 -30.15 18.05 16.81
CA MET A 28 -30.16 17.13 15.68
C MET A 28 -28.77 17.03 15.11
N GLN A 29 -28.28 15.79 14.95
CA GLN A 29 -27.01 15.50 14.27
C GLN A 29 -27.31 14.93 12.88
N ARG A 30 -26.66 15.48 11.88
CA ARG A 30 -26.77 15.04 10.49
C ARG A 30 -25.61 14.10 10.16
N TYR A 31 -25.94 12.91 9.67
CA TYR A 31 -24.99 11.88 9.28
C TYR A 31 -25.02 11.69 7.77
N LEU A 32 -23.81 11.53 7.16
CA LEU A 32 -23.64 11.06 5.80
C LEU A 32 -23.54 9.53 5.82
N CYS A 33 -24.50 8.87 5.18
CA CYS A 33 -24.51 7.41 5.01
C CYS A 33 -23.97 7.05 3.62
N LEU A 34 -22.98 6.17 3.58
CA LEU A 34 -22.37 5.67 2.34
C LEU A 34 -22.81 4.23 2.11
N VAL A 35 -23.30 3.92 0.89
CA VAL A 35 -23.69 2.58 0.48
C VAL A 35 -22.60 1.97 -0.39
N MET A 36 -22.03 0.86 0.04
CA MET A 36 -20.90 0.18 -0.62
C MET A 36 -21.16 -1.32 -0.73
N PRO A 37 -20.48 -2.04 -1.64
CA PRO A 37 -20.50 -3.51 -1.64
C PRO A 37 -20.00 -4.04 -0.30
N TYR A 38 -20.68 -5.05 0.23
CA TYR A 38 -20.21 -5.77 1.42
C TYR A 38 -19.16 -6.81 1.03
N ILE A 39 -17.98 -6.75 1.67
CA ILE A 39 -16.92 -7.73 1.55
C ILE A 39 -16.57 -8.16 2.98
N PRO A 40 -16.71 -9.46 3.32
CA PRO A 40 -16.74 -9.92 4.71
C PRO A 40 -15.38 -9.90 5.42
N TYR A 41 -14.27 -9.94 4.65
CA TYR A 41 -12.93 -10.03 5.22
C TYR A 41 -12.09 -8.80 4.88
N ASN A 42 -11.14 -8.49 5.76
CA ASN A 42 -10.06 -7.56 5.47
C ASN A 42 -8.71 -8.27 5.57
N LEU A 43 -7.68 -7.64 5.02
CA LEU A 43 -6.34 -8.22 4.97
C LEU A 43 -5.75 -8.48 6.36
N TYR A 44 -6.12 -7.67 7.38
CA TYR A 44 -5.69 -7.91 8.75
C TYR A 44 -6.20 -9.25 9.27
N SER A 45 -7.49 -9.55 9.08
CA SER A 45 -8.07 -10.84 9.48
C SER A 45 -7.41 -12.01 8.74
N SER A 46 -7.16 -11.85 7.43
CA SER A 46 -6.50 -12.87 6.61
C SER A 46 -5.04 -13.13 7.06
N ILE A 47 -4.28 -12.07 7.38
CA ILE A 47 -2.92 -12.21 7.93
C ILE A 47 -2.95 -12.92 9.29
N ARG A 48 -3.88 -12.55 10.17
CA ARG A 48 -4.02 -13.14 11.51
C ARG A 48 -4.42 -14.61 11.45
N GLU A 49 -5.30 -14.96 10.55
CA GLU A 49 -5.70 -16.34 10.32
C GLU A 49 -4.54 -17.17 9.78
N ALA A 50 -3.86 -16.69 8.74
CA ALA A 50 -2.67 -17.35 8.21
C ALA A 50 -1.60 -17.54 9.30
N SER A 51 -1.37 -16.53 10.14
CA SER A 51 -0.38 -16.58 11.23
C SER A 51 -0.71 -17.65 12.28
N ARG A 52 -1.97 -17.93 12.54
CA ARG A 52 -2.39 -19.01 13.47
C ARG A 52 -2.08 -20.40 12.90
N HIS A 53 -2.21 -20.57 11.59
CA HIS A 53 -2.01 -21.86 10.92
C HIS A 53 -0.56 -22.10 10.48
N ASN A 54 0.24 -21.05 10.30
CA ASN A 54 1.59 -21.09 9.75
C ASN A 54 2.69 -20.81 10.82
N ASN A 55 2.55 -21.30 12.05
CA ASN A 55 3.55 -21.13 13.11
C ASN A 55 3.98 -19.65 13.34
N GLY A 56 3.05 -18.71 13.22
CA GLY A 56 3.30 -17.29 13.41
C GLY A 56 3.75 -16.53 12.15
N PHE A 57 3.74 -17.18 10.97
CA PHE A 57 4.00 -16.51 9.67
C PHE A 57 2.71 -15.97 9.06
N GLY A 58 2.87 -14.97 8.20
CA GLY A 58 1.77 -14.39 7.46
C GLY A 58 1.28 -15.26 6.30
N LEU A 59 0.93 -14.61 5.22
CA LEU A 59 0.44 -15.24 3.99
C LEU A 59 1.59 -15.94 3.25
N SER A 60 1.27 -16.95 2.46
CA SER A 60 2.22 -17.55 1.53
C SER A 60 2.53 -16.59 0.36
N GLU A 61 3.71 -16.77 -0.25
CA GLU A 61 4.27 -15.88 -1.27
C GLU A 61 3.30 -15.61 -2.44
N PRO A 62 2.55 -16.59 -3.02
CA PRO A 62 1.62 -16.33 -4.11
C PRO A 62 0.52 -15.31 -3.77
N TYR A 63 0.01 -15.33 -2.53
CA TYR A 63 -0.98 -14.35 -2.09
C TYR A 63 -0.36 -12.99 -1.81
N ILE A 64 0.86 -12.94 -1.23
CA ILE A 64 1.61 -11.69 -1.05
C ILE A 64 1.80 -11.01 -2.41
N LYS A 65 2.26 -11.77 -3.40
CA LYS A 65 2.47 -11.32 -4.78
C LYS A 65 1.18 -10.76 -5.40
N LEU A 66 0.11 -11.53 -5.37
CA LEU A 66 -1.17 -11.15 -5.98
C LEU A 66 -1.80 -9.91 -5.31
N TYR A 67 -1.78 -9.88 -3.97
CA TYR A 67 -2.40 -8.76 -3.24
C TYR A 67 -1.57 -7.49 -3.37
N SER A 68 -0.24 -7.58 -3.32
CA SER A 68 0.66 -6.45 -3.55
C SER A 68 0.47 -5.84 -4.93
N TYR A 69 0.35 -6.67 -5.97
CA TYR A 69 0.08 -6.21 -7.34
C TYR A 69 -1.20 -5.39 -7.44
N GLN A 70 -2.30 -5.90 -6.89
CA GLN A 70 -3.60 -5.24 -6.92
C GLN A 70 -3.59 -3.92 -6.13
N LEU A 71 -2.90 -3.88 -4.98
CA LEU A 71 -2.79 -2.68 -4.13
C LEU A 71 -1.93 -1.60 -4.80
N LEU A 72 -0.79 -1.97 -5.37
CA LEU A 72 0.06 -1.04 -6.12
C LEU A 72 -0.69 -0.47 -7.34
N ARG A 73 -1.47 -1.31 -8.05
CA ARG A 73 -2.32 -0.86 -9.14
C ARG A 73 -3.36 0.17 -8.69
N ALA A 74 -4.05 -0.09 -7.56
CA ALA A 74 -5.02 0.85 -6.98
C ALA A 74 -4.37 2.18 -6.61
N LEU A 75 -3.17 2.15 -6.00
CA LEU A 75 -2.43 3.35 -5.66
C LEU A 75 -1.98 4.12 -6.91
N GLY A 76 -1.50 3.43 -7.94
CA GLY A 76 -1.15 4.06 -9.21
C GLY A 76 -2.32 4.85 -9.80
N TYR A 77 -3.52 4.27 -9.77
CA TYR A 77 -4.74 4.95 -10.20
C TYR A 77 -5.08 6.16 -9.31
N MET A 78 -5.08 6.03 -7.98
CA MET A 78 -5.36 7.15 -7.08
C MET A 78 -4.36 8.30 -7.24
N HIS A 79 -3.07 7.96 -7.26
CA HIS A 79 -1.98 8.94 -7.35
C HIS A 79 -1.99 9.68 -8.70
N SER A 80 -2.39 9.01 -9.79
CA SER A 80 -2.55 9.65 -11.11
C SER A 80 -3.65 10.72 -11.15
N LEU A 81 -4.60 10.64 -10.20
CA LEU A 81 -5.62 11.66 -9.97
C LEU A 81 -5.21 12.71 -8.92
N GLY A 82 -3.96 12.64 -8.43
CA GLY A 82 -3.46 13.48 -7.33
C GLY A 82 -4.06 13.14 -5.97
N ILE A 83 -4.72 12.00 -5.82
CA ILE A 83 -5.40 11.60 -4.58
C ILE A 83 -4.49 10.68 -3.77
N CYS A 84 -4.14 11.11 -2.56
CA CYS A 84 -3.43 10.34 -1.55
C CYS A 84 -4.43 9.68 -0.59
N HIS A 85 -4.23 8.39 -0.28
CA HIS A 85 -5.10 7.64 0.63
C HIS A 85 -4.94 8.06 2.09
N ARG A 86 -3.68 8.20 2.54
CA ARG A 86 -3.25 8.71 3.85
C ARG A 86 -3.59 7.84 5.08
N ASP A 87 -4.22 6.67 4.93
CA ASP A 87 -4.42 5.70 6.02
C ASP A 87 -4.39 4.25 5.52
N LEU A 88 -3.34 3.91 4.75
CA LEU A 88 -3.12 2.53 4.30
C LEU A 88 -2.68 1.66 5.47
N LYS A 89 -3.43 0.59 5.69
CA LYS A 89 -3.19 -0.45 6.70
C LYS A 89 -3.98 -1.70 6.32
N PRO A 90 -3.64 -2.90 6.85
CA PRO A 90 -4.36 -4.13 6.52
C PRO A 90 -5.86 -4.09 6.82
N GLN A 91 -6.30 -3.31 7.80
CA GLN A 91 -7.72 -3.14 8.14
C GLN A 91 -8.52 -2.44 7.02
N ASN A 92 -7.84 -1.55 6.26
CA ASN A 92 -8.43 -0.77 5.17
C ASN A 92 -8.27 -1.42 3.79
N VAL A 93 -7.89 -2.70 3.76
CA VAL A 93 -7.82 -3.54 2.56
C VAL A 93 -8.82 -4.67 2.70
N LEU A 94 -9.90 -4.64 1.92
CA LEU A 94 -10.90 -5.69 1.88
C LEU A 94 -10.43 -6.83 0.96
N VAL A 95 -10.68 -8.07 1.35
CA VAL A 95 -10.28 -9.28 0.63
C VAL A 95 -11.52 -10.13 0.36
N ASP A 96 -11.78 -10.43 -0.88
CA ASP A 96 -12.79 -11.39 -1.28
C ASP A 96 -12.17 -12.80 -1.28
N PRO A 97 -12.59 -13.71 -0.38
CA PRO A 97 -11.97 -15.03 -0.23
C PRO A 97 -12.26 -15.98 -1.40
N GLU A 98 -13.30 -15.72 -2.17
CA GLU A 98 -13.67 -16.57 -3.32
C GLU A 98 -12.80 -16.24 -4.51
N THR A 99 -12.67 -14.95 -4.83
CA THR A 99 -11.98 -14.47 -6.03
C THR A 99 -10.53 -14.06 -5.77
N ASN A 100 -10.13 -13.85 -4.51
CA ASN A 100 -8.86 -13.23 -4.12
C ASN A 100 -8.67 -11.80 -4.69
N ALA A 101 -9.77 -11.13 -5.00
CA ALA A 101 -9.74 -9.71 -5.34
C ALA A 101 -9.60 -8.87 -4.06
N VAL A 102 -8.71 -7.87 -4.09
CA VAL A 102 -8.58 -6.90 -2.99
C VAL A 102 -9.10 -5.54 -3.39
N ARG A 103 -9.64 -4.80 -2.42
CA ARG A 103 -10.11 -3.43 -2.61
C ARG A 103 -9.69 -2.54 -1.45
N LEU A 104 -9.11 -1.40 -1.79
CA LEU A 104 -8.87 -0.32 -0.83
C LEU A 104 -10.21 0.27 -0.38
N CYS A 105 -10.37 0.49 0.91
CA CYS A 105 -11.55 1.12 1.51
C CYS A 105 -11.13 2.19 2.53
N ASP A 106 -12.13 2.82 3.17
CA ASP A 106 -11.94 3.89 4.14
C ASP A 106 -11.16 5.09 3.58
N LEU A 107 -11.82 5.80 2.67
CA LEU A 107 -11.29 7.03 2.08
C LEU A 107 -11.55 8.28 2.95
N GLY A 108 -11.90 8.10 4.23
CA GLY A 108 -12.17 9.21 5.16
C GLY A 108 -10.98 10.13 5.38
N SER A 109 -9.77 9.61 5.26
CA SER A 109 -8.52 10.37 5.33
C SER A 109 -8.00 10.82 3.97
N ALA A 110 -8.58 10.35 2.85
CA ALA A 110 -8.05 10.64 1.53
C ALA A 110 -8.17 12.12 1.18
N LYS A 111 -7.15 12.64 0.49
CA LYS A 111 -7.10 14.05 0.08
C LYS A 111 -6.43 14.16 -1.30
N ARG A 112 -6.94 15.08 -2.12
CA ARG A 112 -6.20 15.54 -3.29
C ARG A 112 -5.09 16.49 -2.82
N LEU A 113 -3.85 16.13 -3.09
CA LEU A 113 -2.69 16.94 -2.73
C LEU A 113 -2.31 17.85 -3.91
N HIS A 114 -2.10 19.12 -3.63
CA HIS A 114 -1.61 20.08 -4.61
C HIS A 114 -0.21 20.56 -4.21
N PRO A 115 0.72 20.73 -5.15
CA PRO A 115 2.06 21.26 -4.87
C PRO A 115 1.98 22.60 -4.12
N GLY A 116 2.72 22.73 -3.01
CA GLY A 116 2.75 23.92 -2.17
C GLY A 116 1.57 24.08 -1.21
N GLU A 117 0.62 23.12 -1.19
CA GLU A 117 -0.48 23.14 -0.21
C GLU A 117 -0.08 22.41 1.06
N VAL A 118 -0.09 23.16 2.18
CA VAL A 118 0.18 22.61 3.51
C VAL A 118 -0.92 21.63 3.94
N SER A 119 -0.53 20.48 4.42
CA SER A 119 -1.41 19.41 4.88
C SER A 119 -1.06 18.99 6.32
N VAL A 120 -2.02 18.35 7.01
CA VAL A 120 -1.80 17.90 8.41
C VAL A 120 -0.76 16.79 8.44
N ALA A 121 0.34 16.98 9.19
CA ALA A 121 1.40 15.99 9.35
C ALA A 121 0.97 14.79 10.23
N TYR A 122 0.09 15.01 11.21
CA TYR A 122 -0.38 13.93 12.09
C TYR A 122 -1.52 13.14 11.43
N ILE A 123 -1.14 12.35 10.45
CA ILE A 123 -2.01 11.48 9.64
C ILE A 123 -1.36 10.09 9.54
N CYS A 124 -2.04 9.11 9.00
CA CYS A 124 -1.68 7.70 8.91
C CYS A 124 -1.63 6.99 10.27
N SER A 125 -2.00 5.74 10.26
CA SER A 125 -1.85 4.85 11.43
C SER A 125 -0.38 4.62 11.73
N ARG A 126 0.02 4.68 13.01
CA ARG A 126 1.42 4.79 13.47
C ARG A 126 2.37 3.79 12.80
N PHE A 127 2.03 2.52 12.77
CA PHE A 127 2.92 1.47 12.24
C PHE A 127 3.19 1.58 10.74
N TYR A 128 2.36 2.32 10.01
CA TYR A 128 2.43 2.52 8.56
C TYR A 128 2.82 3.93 8.17
N ARG A 129 3.06 4.81 9.17
CA ARG A 129 3.39 6.22 8.96
C ARG A 129 4.78 6.37 8.37
N ALA A 130 4.89 7.16 7.30
CA ALA A 130 6.15 7.46 6.65
C ALA A 130 7.06 8.35 7.52
N PRO A 131 8.40 8.23 7.37
CA PRO A 131 9.35 8.95 8.24
C PRO A 131 9.24 10.47 8.11
N GLU A 132 8.95 11.03 6.95
CA GLU A 132 8.72 12.47 6.77
C GLU A 132 7.55 13.00 7.60
N LEU A 133 6.49 12.20 7.75
CA LEU A 133 5.36 12.58 8.62
C LEU A 133 5.72 12.52 10.11
N MET A 134 6.63 11.61 10.49
CA MET A 134 7.14 11.54 11.87
C MET A 134 8.03 12.73 12.20
N LEU A 135 8.70 13.28 11.21
CA LEU A 135 9.46 14.52 11.31
C LEU A 135 8.58 15.78 11.12
N GLY A 136 7.26 15.63 11.12
CA GLY A 136 6.32 16.75 11.08
C GLY A 136 6.20 17.46 9.73
N SER A 137 6.66 16.85 8.63
CA SER A 137 6.50 17.44 7.29
C SER A 137 5.03 17.68 6.97
N CYS A 138 4.69 18.91 6.61
CA CYS A 138 3.35 19.31 6.17
C CYS A 138 3.23 19.45 4.66
N ASP A 139 4.35 19.45 3.94
CA ASP A 139 4.46 19.46 2.48
C ASP A 139 4.91 18.08 1.98
N TYR A 140 4.05 17.10 2.17
CA TYR A 140 4.28 15.73 1.74
C TYR A 140 3.50 15.41 0.48
N THR A 141 3.95 14.38 -0.25
CA THR A 141 3.32 13.90 -1.48
C THR A 141 2.61 12.55 -1.27
N CYS A 142 2.00 12.02 -2.33
CA CYS A 142 1.44 10.66 -2.32
C CYS A 142 2.50 9.57 -2.04
N ALA A 143 3.78 9.91 -2.00
CA ALA A 143 4.85 8.98 -1.63
C ALA A 143 4.72 8.42 -0.20
N ILE A 144 3.96 9.07 0.70
CA ILE A 144 3.64 8.50 2.02
C ILE A 144 2.88 7.17 1.91
N ASP A 145 2.00 7.03 0.92
CA ASP A 145 1.25 5.79 0.68
C ASP A 145 2.17 4.64 0.23
N LEU A 146 3.25 4.94 -0.49
CA LEU A 146 4.25 3.94 -0.93
C LEU A 146 5.03 3.37 0.26
N TRP A 147 5.33 4.19 1.25
CA TRP A 147 5.88 3.70 2.51
C TRP A 147 4.87 2.80 3.23
N SER A 148 3.64 3.27 3.37
CA SER A 148 2.57 2.53 4.06
C SER A 148 2.30 1.18 3.40
N ILE A 149 2.26 1.10 2.05
CA ILE A 149 2.08 -0.17 1.35
C ILE A 149 3.28 -1.10 1.53
N GLY A 150 4.51 -0.57 1.59
CA GLY A 150 5.70 -1.34 1.94
C GLY A 150 5.55 -2.01 3.31
N CYS A 151 5.03 -1.29 4.31
CA CYS A 151 4.74 -1.84 5.64
C CYS A 151 3.66 -2.95 5.58
N VAL A 152 2.61 -2.76 4.78
CA VAL A 152 1.54 -3.77 4.59
C VAL A 152 2.10 -5.03 3.91
N ILE A 153 2.93 -4.88 2.87
CA ILE A 153 3.56 -6.01 2.16
C ILE A 153 4.49 -6.79 3.11
N ALA A 154 5.30 -6.09 3.88
CA ALA A 154 6.16 -6.74 4.88
C ALA A 154 5.34 -7.47 5.96
N GLU A 155 4.23 -6.89 6.41
CA GLU A 155 3.33 -7.50 7.40
C GLU A 155 2.63 -8.74 6.84
N MET A 156 2.23 -8.75 5.55
CA MET A 156 1.69 -9.94 4.89
C MET A 156 2.64 -11.14 5.01
N ALA A 157 3.95 -10.90 4.90
CA ALA A 157 4.95 -11.96 5.01
C ALA A 157 5.28 -12.34 6.47
N LEU A 158 5.30 -11.36 7.38
CA LEU A 158 5.71 -11.57 8.77
C LEU A 158 4.59 -12.01 9.71
N GLY A 159 3.33 -11.82 9.35
CA GLY A 159 2.17 -12.05 10.22
C GLY A 159 2.01 -11.02 11.36
N LYS A 160 2.83 -9.96 11.37
CA LYS A 160 2.82 -8.87 12.37
C LYS A 160 3.36 -7.58 11.76
N PRO A 161 3.05 -6.39 12.35
CA PRO A 161 3.57 -5.12 11.88
C PRO A 161 5.10 -5.12 11.77
N PHE A 162 5.62 -4.58 10.68
CA PHE A 162 7.06 -4.56 10.40
C PHE A 162 7.82 -3.59 11.31
N PHE A 163 7.30 -2.36 11.43
CA PHE A 163 7.79 -1.36 12.37
C PHE A 163 6.75 -1.18 13.48
N ALA A 164 7.04 -1.62 14.70
CA ALA A 164 6.09 -1.60 15.81
C ALA A 164 6.63 -0.80 17.00
N GLY A 165 6.49 0.51 16.96
CA GLY A 165 6.82 1.42 18.06
C GLY A 165 5.58 1.80 18.87
N SER A 166 5.72 1.93 20.19
CA SER A 166 4.64 2.32 21.10
C SER A 166 4.36 3.84 21.08
N THR A 167 5.36 4.65 20.68
CA THR A 167 5.29 6.09 20.50
C THR A 167 5.78 6.48 19.11
N SER A 168 5.57 7.73 18.68
CA SER A 168 6.11 8.23 17.39
C SER A 168 7.64 8.22 17.36
N VAL A 169 8.29 8.53 18.48
CA VAL A 169 9.74 8.49 18.59
C VAL A 169 10.25 7.06 18.50
N GLU A 170 9.68 6.14 19.26
CA GLU A 170 10.06 4.72 19.18
C GLU A 170 9.80 4.14 17.80
N GLN A 171 8.72 4.53 17.13
CA GLN A 171 8.42 4.12 15.76
C GLN A 171 9.56 4.52 14.81
N PHE A 172 10.03 5.77 14.88
CA PHE A 172 11.16 6.24 14.10
C PHE A 172 12.45 5.48 14.44
N VAL A 173 12.71 5.23 15.75
CA VAL A 173 13.85 4.42 16.19
C VAL A 173 13.80 3.00 15.59
N LYS A 174 12.63 2.34 15.56
CA LYS A 174 12.47 1.02 14.90
C LYS A 174 12.82 1.06 13.41
N ILE A 175 12.48 2.14 12.72
CA ILE A 175 12.82 2.32 11.31
C ILE A 175 14.34 2.42 11.14
N ILE A 176 15.01 3.31 11.88
CA ILE A 176 16.46 3.51 11.74
C ILE A 176 17.27 2.29 12.20
N GLN A 177 16.79 1.51 13.16
CA GLN A 177 17.41 0.25 13.57
C GLN A 177 17.43 -0.81 12.45
N ILE A 178 16.47 -0.76 11.54
CA ILE A 178 16.35 -1.71 10.43
C ILE A 178 17.01 -1.17 9.16
N LEU A 179 16.65 0.07 8.77
CA LEU A 179 17.09 0.64 7.51
C LEU A 179 18.45 1.33 7.59
N GLY A 180 19.02 1.47 8.81
CA GLY A 180 20.17 2.31 9.10
C GLY A 180 19.78 3.77 9.29
N SER A 181 20.66 4.57 9.90
CA SER A 181 20.39 5.98 10.10
C SER A 181 20.36 6.75 8.79
N PRO A 182 19.42 7.68 8.61
CA PRO A 182 19.35 8.49 7.40
C PRO A 182 20.57 9.44 7.31
N THR A 183 21.04 9.68 6.09
CA THR A 183 22.07 10.70 5.83
C THR A 183 21.48 12.10 5.99
N LYS A 184 22.35 13.12 6.16
CA LYS A 184 21.92 14.52 6.25
C LYS A 184 21.03 14.93 5.07
N GLN A 185 21.40 14.52 3.84
CA GLN A 185 20.63 14.80 2.63
C GLN A 185 19.25 14.13 2.67
N GLN A 186 19.15 12.90 3.18
CA GLN A 186 17.87 12.21 3.34
C GLN A 186 16.99 12.86 4.41
N ILE A 187 17.57 13.35 5.51
CA ILE A 187 16.84 14.13 6.53
C ILE A 187 16.26 15.39 5.89
N GLU A 188 17.08 16.12 5.15
CA GLU A 188 16.67 17.35 4.45
C GLU A 188 15.55 17.09 3.44
N SER A 189 15.59 15.96 2.70
CA SER A 189 14.52 15.58 1.77
C SER A 189 13.20 15.19 2.46
N MET A 190 13.25 14.72 3.71
CA MET A 190 12.07 14.40 4.52
C MET A 190 11.47 15.64 5.19
N ASN A 191 12.31 16.44 5.84
CA ASN A 191 11.95 17.74 6.42
C ASN A 191 13.21 18.60 6.67
N PRO A 192 13.39 19.70 5.93
CA PRO A 192 14.55 20.59 6.08
C PRO A 192 14.75 21.15 7.49
N GLU A 193 13.68 21.32 8.29
CA GLU A 193 13.76 21.81 9.67
C GLU A 193 14.59 20.90 10.57
N TYR A 194 14.71 19.61 10.24
CA TYR A 194 15.48 18.62 11.00
C TYR A 194 16.91 18.41 10.46
N SER A 195 17.36 19.18 9.47
CA SER A 195 18.69 19.02 8.82
C SER A 195 19.88 19.03 9.79
N ASN A 196 19.74 19.70 10.94
CA ASN A 196 20.76 19.78 11.99
C ASN A 196 20.53 18.80 13.16
N PHE A 197 19.51 17.94 13.09
CA PHE A 197 19.25 16.95 14.13
C PHE A 197 20.18 15.73 13.97
N ASN A 198 20.84 15.35 15.06
CA ASN A 198 21.71 14.18 15.09
C ASN A 198 20.92 12.96 15.57
N PHE A 199 20.66 12.05 14.66
CA PHE A 199 20.07 10.75 14.99
C PHE A 199 21.14 9.78 15.50
N PRO A 200 20.80 8.83 16.40
CA PRO A 200 21.70 7.74 16.77
C PRO A 200 22.15 6.95 15.52
N GLU A 201 23.43 6.56 15.49
CA GLU A 201 23.98 5.81 14.36
C GLU A 201 23.61 4.30 14.44
N TYR A 202 22.92 3.83 13.42
CA TYR A 202 22.61 2.42 13.21
C TYR A 202 23.06 1.99 11.82
N LYS A 203 23.64 0.80 11.72
CA LYS A 203 23.94 0.17 10.43
C LYS A 203 22.69 -0.47 9.86
N LYS A 204 22.51 -0.37 8.54
CA LYS A 204 21.43 -1.06 7.83
C LYS A 204 21.51 -2.57 8.05
N VAL A 205 20.38 -3.18 8.40
CA VAL A 205 20.23 -4.63 8.52
C VAL A 205 19.87 -5.22 7.15
N ASP A 206 20.42 -6.38 6.82
CA ASP A 206 19.93 -7.13 5.66
C ASP A 206 18.49 -7.59 5.93
N LEU A 207 17.56 -7.14 5.10
CA LEU A 207 16.14 -7.48 5.24
C LEU A 207 15.90 -9.00 5.28
N ARG A 208 16.71 -9.81 4.55
CA ARG A 208 16.61 -11.28 4.58
C ARG A 208 16.71 -11.83 5.99
N GLN A 209 17.48 -11.17 6.86
CA GLN A 209 17.61 -11.61 8.25
C GLN A 209 16.33 -11.49 9.07
N LEU A 210 15.47 -10.51 8.72
CA LEU A 210 14.20 -10.29 9.40
C LEU A 210 13.12 -11.29 8.96
N PHE A 211 13.27 -11.85 7.76
CA PHE A 211 12.35 -12.82 7.18
C PHE A 211 12.89 -14.26 7.16
N LYS A 212 13.95 -14.56 7.94
CA LYS A 212 14.60 -15.91 7.99
C LYS A 212 13.63 -17.07 8.16
N LYS A 213 12.51 -16.80 8.80
CA LYS A 213 11.49 -17.80 9.05
C LYS A 213 10.56 -18.03 7.88
N ASN A 214 10.65 -17.23 6.82
CA ASN A 214 9.93 -17.39 5.55
C ASN A 214 10.96 -17.55 4.42
N PRO A 215 11.58 -18.75 4.29
CA PRO A 215 12.69 -18.98 3.37
C PRO A 215 12.28 -18.95 1.89
N ASP A 216 10.98 -19.08 1.61
CA ASP A 216 10.46 -19.15 0.24
C ASP A 216 10.32 -17.78 -0.44
N LEU A 217 10.64 -16.68 0.28
CA LEU A 217 10.59 -15.34 -0.30
C LEU A 217 11.75 -15.11 -1.27
N PRO A 218 11.50 -14.80 -2.55
CA PRO A 218 12.55 -14.58 -3.54
C PRO A 218 13.28 -13.25 -3.31
N ASP A 219 14.48 -13.12 -3.89
CA ASP A 219 15.26 -11.88 -3.82
C ASP A 219 14.51 -10.65 -4.36
N SER A 220 13.66 -10.85 -5.36
CA SER A 220 12.79 -9.81 -5.92
C SER A 220 11.76 -9.25 -4.93
N PHE A 221 11.37 -10.00 -3.90
CA PHE A 221 10.56 -9.48 -2.79
C PHE A 221 11.31 -8.42 -1.99
N TYR A 222 12.58 -8.68 -1.68
CA TYR A 222 13.42 -7.73 -0.94
C TYR A 222 13.78 -6.51 -1.79
N GLU A 223 13.90 -6.68 -3.11
CA GLU A 223 14.06 -5.60 -4.06
C GLU A 223 12.83 -4.68 -4.04
N LEU A 224 11.60 -5.23 -4.11
CA LEU A 224 10.36 -4.46 -4.00
C LEU A 224 10.33 -3.64 -2.69
N LEU A 225 10.57 -4.27 -1.54
CA LEU A 225 10.58 -3.57 -0.25
C LEU A 225 11.66 -2.48 -0.20
N SER A 226 12.84 -2.74 -0.76
CA SER A 226 13.94 -1.77 -0.78
C SER A 226 13.63 -0.54 -1.66
N ASN A 227 12.79 -0.68 -2.67
CA ASN A 227 12.33 0.42 -3.51
C ASN A 227 11.19 1.23 -2.87
N LEU A 228 10.43 0.61 -1.96
CA LEU A 228 9.37 1.28 -1.20
C LEU A 228 9.91 1.97 0.06
N PHE A 229 10.87 1.35 0.76
CA PHE A 229 11.47 1.89 1.99
C PHE A 229 12.68 2.79 1.70
N LYS A 230 12.45 3.89 0.98
CA LYS A 230 13.44 4.96 0.81
C LYS A 230 13.11 6.09 1.78
N TYR A 231 14.15 6.65 2.45
CA TYR A 231 13.97 7.83 3.30
C TYR A 231 13.53 9.04 2.49
N ASP A 232 14.23 9.30 1.37
CA ASP A 232 13.83 10.32 0.42
C ASP A 232 12.51 9.93 -0.28
N PRO A 233 11.41 10.68 -0.05
CA PRO A 233 10.10 10.37 -0.62
C PRO A 233 10.12 10.36 -2.16
N SER A 234 10.94 11.21 -2.79
CA SER A 234 11.05 11.33 -4.24
C SER A 234 11.74 10.13 -4.90
N SER A 235 12.55 9.40 -4.12
CA SER A 235 13.27 8.20 -4.56
C SER A 235 12.46 6.90 -4.43
N ARG A 236 11.25 6.94 -3.85
CA ARG A 236 10.36 5.78 -3.77
C ARG A 236 9.82 5.45 -5.16
N ILE A 237 9.80 4.16 -5.48
CA ILE A 237 9.34 3.69 -6.79
C ILE A 237 7.90 4.09 -7.07
N HIS A 238 7.61 4.56 -8.30
CA HIS A 238 6.23 4.85 -8.69
C HIS A 238 5.38 3.56 -8.71
N PRO A 239 4.11 3.59 -8.29
CA PRO A 239 3.29 2.37 -8.18
C PRO A 239 3.21 1.54 -9.46
N PHE A 240 3.03 2.18 -10.62
CA PHE A 240 2.98 1.46 -11.89
C PHE A 240 4.32 0.86 -12.30
N ASP A 241 5.44 1.52 -11.98
CA ASP A 241 6.78 0.98 -12.25
C ASP A 241 7.09 -0.19 -11.32
N ALA A 242 6.58 -0.15 -10.09
CA ALA A 242 6.68 -1.29 -9.16
C ALA A 242 6.01 -2.55 -9.73
N LEU A 243 4.89 -2.42 -10.49
CA LEU A 243 4.25 -3.56 -11.15
C LEU A 243 5.16 -4.25 -12.18
N ALA A 244 6.16 -3.56 -12.71
CA ALA A 244 7.11 -4.10 -13.68
C ALA A 244 8.30 -4.83 -13.04
N LEU A 245 8.41 -4.85 -11.70
CA LEU A 245 9.50 -5.54 -11.00
C LEU A 245 9.42 -7.06 -11.15
N PRO A 246 10.57 -7.76 -11.07
CA PRO A 246 10.64 -9.21 -11.22
C PRO A 246 9.79 -9.99 -10.22
N PHE A 247 9.48 -9.43 -9.06
CA PHE A 247 8.60 -10.05 -8.06
C PHE A 247 7.24 -10.47 -8.64
N PHE A 248 6.75 -9.76 -9.66
CA PHE A 248 5.45 -10.00 -10.28
C PHE A 248 5.51 -10.79 -11.60
N ASP A 249 6.69 -11.27 -12.02
CA ASP A 249 6.85 -11.94 -13.33
C ASP A 249 5.98 -13.18 -13.48
N GLU A 250 5.86 -14.00 -12.43
CA GLU A 250 5.05 -15.21 -12.46
C GLU A 250 3.55 -14.93 -12.69
N LEU A 251 3.03 -13.79 -12.18
CA LEU A 251 1.64 -13.43 -12.43
C LEU A 251 1.34 -13.26 -13.92
N ARG A 252 2.37 -12.95 -14.76
CA ARG A 252 2.22 -12.72 -16.21
C ARG A 252 2.17 -14.00 -17.04
N ASP A 253 2.38 -15.16 -16.42
CA ASP A 253 2.20 -16.44 -17.09
C ASP A 253 0.71 -16.71 -17.31
N GLU A 254 0.33 -17.08 -18.54
CA GLU A 254 -1.05 -17.45 -18.91
C GLU A 254 -1.59 -18.63 -18.08
N HIS A 255 -0.69 -19.53 -17.67
CA HIS A 255 -1.02 -20.71 -16.89
C HIS A 255 -0.83 -20.55 -15.38
N TYR A 256 -0.49 -19.34 -14.93
CA TYR A 256 -0.33 -19.08 -13.48
C TYR A 256 -1.60 -19.43 -12.71
N ARG A 257 -1.43 -20.16 -11.62
CA ARG A 257 -2.51 -20.53 -10.70
C ARG A 257 -2.07 -20.27 -9.27
N LEU A 258 -3.01 -19.83 -8.46
CA LEU A 258 -2.85 -19.74 -7.02
C LEU A 258 -2.83 -21.16 -6.40
N PRO A 259 -2.43 -21.29 -5.12
CA PRO A 259 -2.53 -22.57 -4.40
C PRO A 259 -3.91 -23.22 -4.57
N HIS A 260 -3.92 -24.54 -4.61
CA HIS A 260 -5.12 -25.37 -4.90
C HIS A 260 -5.74 -25.14 -6.29
N GLY A 261 -4.96 -24.67 -7.27
CA GLY A 261 -5.39 -24.49 -8.67
C GLY A 261 -6.36 -23.31 -8.90
N LYS A 262 -6.54 -22.41 -7.91
CA LYS A 262 -7.43 -21.26 -8.07
C LYS A 262 -6.91 -20.31 -9.15
N ILE A 263 -7.84 -19.79 -9.96
CA ILE A 263 -7.55 -18.79 -10.99
C ILE A 263 -7.48 -17.40 -10.32
N PRO A 264 -6.43 -16.60 -10.55
CA PRO A 264 -6.38 -15.25 -10.03
C PRO A 264 -7.48 -14.36 -10.66
N PRO A 265 -7.94 -13.31 -9.97
CA PRO A 265 -8.87 -12.35 -10.55
C PRO A 265 -8.24 -11.63 -11.76
N PRO A 266 -9.05 -10.97 -12.62
CA PRO A 266 -8.52 -10.17 -13.72
C PRO A 266 -7.66 -9.01 -13.20
N ILE A 267 -6.33 -9.10 -13.35
CA ILE A 267 -5.38 -8.07 -12.89
C ILE A 267 -4.76 -7.26 -14.04
N TYR A 268 -5.04 -7.62 -15.31
CA TYR A 268 -4.50 -6.98 -16.51
C TYR A 268 -5.53 -6.18 -17.31
N ASN A 269 -6.72 -5.96 -16.74
CA ASN A 269 -7.79 -5.15 -17.34
C ASN A 269 -7.57 -3.66 -17.07
N PHE A 270 -6.38 -3.16 -17.44
CA PHE A 270 -6.05 -1.74 -17.30
C PHE A 270 -6.96 -0.86 -18.12
N SER A 271 -7.42 0.25 -17.55
CA SER A 271 -8.10 1.32 -18.28
C SER A 271 -7.11 2.12 -19.14
N GLU A 272 -7.62 2.85 -20.12
CA GLU A 272 -6.79 3.78 -20.92
C GLU A 272 -6.09 4.81 -20.03
N HIS A 273 -6.79 5.29 -18.99
CA HIS A 273 -6.22 6.23 -18.04
C HIS A 273 -4.97 5.65 -17.36
N GLU A 274 -5.05 4.43 -16.82
CA GLU A 274 -3.91 3.75 -16.19
C GLU A 274 -2.76 3.54 -17.19
N LEU A 275 -3.07 3.10 -18.42
CA LEU A 275 -2.07 2.88 -19.44
C LEU A 275 -1.36 4.18 -19.84
N ASN A 276 -2.06 5.30 -19.90
CA ASN A 276 -1.49 6.60 -20.24
C ASN A 276 -0.54 7.14 -19.17
N GLN A 277 -0.61 6.65 -17.94
CA GLN A 277 0.30 6.99 -16.85
C GLN A 277 1.61 6.16 -16.85
N MET A 278 1.67 5.08 -17.63
CA MET A 278 2.82 4.20 -17.70
C MET A 278 3.76 4.60 -18.84
N SER A 279 5.06 4.48 -18.62
CA SER A 279 6.05 4.55 -19.70
C SER A 279 5.85 3.41 -20.70
N GLN A 280 6.39 3.54 -21.90
CA GLN A 280 6.34 2.44 -22.90
C GLN A 280 7.06 1.19 -22.39
N GLU A 281 8.17 1.36 -21.67
CA GLU A 281 8.89 0.25 -21.06
C GLU A 281 8.04 -0.46 -19.98
N THR A 282 7.39 0.31 -19.09
CA THR A 282 6.49 -0.23 -18.07
C THR A 282 5.33 -0.98 -18.70
N LYS A 283 4.68 -0.41 -19.73
CA LYS A 283 3.59 -1.09 -20.48
C LYS A 283 4.05 -2.42 -21.05
N TYR A 284 5.22 -2.44 -21.69
CA TYR A 284 5.76 -3.65 -22.31
C TYR A 284 6.02 -4.76 -21.28
N LYS A 285 6.47 -4.40 -20.07
CA LYS A 285 6.74 -5.35 -19.00
C LYS A 285 5.45 -5.81 -18.29
N VAL A 286 4.49 -4.89 -18.06
CA VAL A 286 3.29 -5.14 -17.24
C VAL A 286 2.22 -5.91 -18.02
N ILE A 287 2.08 -5.66 -19.33
CA ILE A 287 1.05 -6.31 -20.14
C ILE A 287 1.57 -7.67 -20.64
N PRO A 288 0.94 -8.80 -20.26
CA PRO A 288 1.36 -10.12 -20.73
C PRO A 288 1.30 -10.28 -22.26
N LYS A 289 2.30 -10.89 -22.85
CA LYS A 289 2.39 -11.09 -24.31
C LYS A 289 1.23 -11.91 -24.88
N TRP A 290 0.71 -12.89 -24.11
CA TRP A 290 -0.44 -13.71 -24.51
C TRP A 290 -1.72 -12.86 -24.65
N LEU A 291 -1.89 -11.84 -23.80
CA LEU A 291 -3.04 -10.94 -23.86
C LEU A 291 -3.00 -10.05 -25.12
N LEU A 292 -1.82 -9.59 -25.53
CA LEU A 292 -1.63 -8.84 -26.79
C LEU A 292 -1.96 -9.69 -28.01
N LYS A 293 -1.58 -10.99 -28.00
CA LYS A 293 -1.89 -11.92 -29.08
C LYS A 293 -3.38 -12.20 -29.18
N ALA A 294 -4.09 -12.26 -28.07
CA ALA A 294 -5.55 -12.47 -28.04
C ALA A 294 -6.31 -11.28 -28.64
N LYS A 295 -5.87 -10.02 -28.37
CA LYS A 295 -6.48 -8.80 -28.93
C LYS A 295 -6.28 -8.66 -30.45
N ASN A 296 -5.22 -9.23 -31.02
CA ASN A 296 -4.94 -9.17 -32.46
C ASN A 296 -5.62 -10.27 -33.27
N LYS A 297 -6.45 -11.13 -32.66
CA LYS A 297 -7.20 -12.20 -33.31
C LYS A 297 -8.67 -11.86 -33.60
N TYR A 298 -9.10 -10.62 -33.26
CA TYR A 298 -10.47 -10.15 -33.53
C TYR A 298 -10.47 -8.83 -34.33
#